data_03b021ae153953eeebd7e02117ccafa9
#
_entry.id   03b021ae153953eeebd7e02117ccafa9
#
_cell.length_a   1.000
_cell.length_b   1.000
_cell.length_c   1.000
_cell.angle_alpha   90.00
_cell.angle_beta   90.00
_cell.angle_gamma   90.00
#
_symmetry.space_group_name_H-M   'P 1'
#
loop_
_entity.id
_entity.type
_entity.pdbx_description
1 polymer ?
#
loop_
_entity_poly.entity_id
_entity_poly.type
_entity_poly.pdbx_seq_one_letter_code
_entity_poly.pdbx_strand_id
1 'polypeptide(L)'
;FNLPFGRIVVAWNETEAALAAIRGALPMLKAAAHVDIVMVDPPSHSPERSDPGGAITLMLSRHGVKAEVAILSRSLPRVSDVLARFALEHAADAIVMGAYSHSRLREAIFGGATRDMLEAAHLPLVMAH
;
A
#
# COMPACT_ATOMS: atom_id res chain seq x y z
N PHE A 1 1.80 12.07 17.34
CA PHE A 1 1.07 11.82 16.10
C PHE A 1 0.97 13.09 15.26
N ASN A 2 1.55 13.07 14.11
CA ASN A 2 1.55 14.23 13.23
C ASN A 2 0.53 14.08 12.09
N LEU A 3 -0.33 15.08 11.95
CA LEU A 3 -1.23 15.21 10.81
C LEU A 3 -0.92 16.51 10.11
N PRO A 4 -0.94 16.50 8.79
CA PRO A 4 -1.18 15.37 7.91
C PRO A 4 0.03 14.43 7.86
N PHE A 5 -0.18 13.21 7.38
CA PHE A 5 0.91 12.29 7.09
C PHE A 5 1.75 12.85 5.94
N GLY A 6 3.07 12.69 6.03
CA GLY A 6 3.95 13.14 4.97
C GLY A 6 3.89 12.21 3.77
N ARG A 7 4.04 10.91 3.98
CA ARG A 7 4.11 9.93 2.91
C ARG A 7 3.39 8.65 3.30
N ILE A 8 2.54 8.16 2.41
CA ILE A 8 1.77 6.94 2.64
C ILE A 8 2.00 5.98 1.48
N VAL A 9 2.23 4.70 1.79
CA VAL A 9 2.33 3.63 0.81
C VAL A 9 0.98 2.93 0.72
N VAL A 10 0.46 2.78 -0.48
CA VAL A 10 -0.77 2.05 -0.76
C VAL A 10 -0.42 0.81 -1.56
N ALA A 11 -0.76 -0.35 -1.03
CA ALA A 11 -0.59 -1.61 -1.75
C ALA A 11 -1.78 -1.80 -2.68
N TRP A 12 -1.52 -1.86 -3.99
CA TRP A 12 -2.57 -2.02 -4.98
C TRP A 12 -2.37 -3.31 -5.78
N ASN A 13 -3.40 -4.13 -5.83
CA ASN A 13 -3.38 -5.38 -6.59
C ASN A 13 -4.69 -5.62 -7.35
N GLU A 14 -5.43 -4.57 -7.60
CA GLU A 14 -6.69 -4.61 -8.37
C GLU A 14 -7.78 -5.47 -7.72
N THR A 15 -7.71 -5.69 -6.39
CA THR A 15 -8.74 -6.45 -5.68
C THR A 15 -9.74 -5.52 -5.00
N GLU A 16 -10.92 -6.08 -4.69
CA GLU A 16 -11.93 -5.34 -3.93
C GLU A 16 -11.45 -4.99 -2.53
N ALA A 17 -10.67 -5.88 -1.90
CA ALA A 17 -10.11 -5.62 -0.57
C ALA A 17 -9.18 -4.41 -0.61
N ALA A 18 -8.32 -4.31 -1.62
CA ALA A 18 -7.44 -3.17 -1.77
C ALA A 18 -8.24 -1.88 -2.02
N LEU A 19 -9.27 -1.94 -2.85
CA LEU A 19 -10.13 -0.79 -3.11
C LEU A 19 -10.87 -0.35 -1.85
N ALA A 20 -11.37 -1.30 -1.05
CA ALA A 20 -12.03 -1.00 0.22
C ALA A 20 -11.08 -0.30 1.19
N ALA A 21 -9.83 -0.76 1.26
CA ALA A 21 -8.83 -0.12 2.11
C ALA A 21 -8.56 1.31 1.66
N ILE A 22 -8.45 1.54 0.35
CA ILE A 22 -8.25 2.88 -0.21
C ILE A 22 -9.42 3.79 0.13
N ARG A 23 -10.64 3.32 -0.07
CA ARG A 23 -11.85 4.11 0.24
C ARG A 23 -11.92 4.47 1.71
N GLY A 24 -11.62 3.51 2.59
CA GLY A 24 -11.62 3.75 4.03
C GLY A 24 -10.54 4.72 4.48
N ALA A 25 -9.41 4.75 3.78
CA ALA A 25 -8.29 5.61 4.11
C ALA A 25 -8.31 6.95 3.35
N LEU A 26 -9.30 7.19 2.51
CA LEU A 26 -9.32 8.36 1.63
C LEU A 26 -9.09 9.69 2.35
N PRO A 27 -9.69 9.97 3.52
CA PRO A 27 -9.42 11.22 4.22
C PRO A 27 -7.93 11.40 4.56
N MET A 28 -7.27 10.34 5.00
CA MET A 28 -5.85 10.44 5.34
C MET A 28 -4.97 10.52 4.08
N LEU A 29 -5.39 9.89 2.97
CA LEU A 29 -4.67 10.00 1.71
C LEU A 29 -4.75 11.42 1.14
N LYS A 30 -5.89 12.08 1.27
CA LYS A 30 -6.05 13.47 0.84
C LYS A 30 -5.15 14.41 1.64
N ALA A 31 -4.92 14.10 2.91
CA ALA A 31 -4.10 14.93 3.78
C ALA A 31 -2.60 14.69 3.60
N ALA A 32 -2.21 13.59 2.94
CA ALA A 32 -0.81 13.25 2.78
C ALA A 32 -0.12 14.15 1.76
N ALA A 33 1.16 14.43 1.99
CA ALA A 33 1.97 15.18 1.04
C ALA A 33 2.31 14.35 -0.20
N HIS A 34 2.42 13.02 -0.05
CA HIS A 34 2.76 12.12 -1.16
C HIS A 34 2.18 10.72 -0.89
N VAL A 35 1.62 10.11 -1.92
CA VAL A 35 1.08 8.75 -1.83
C VAL A 35 1.72 7.90 -2.91
N ASP A 36 2.36 6.81 -2.51
CA ASP A 36 2.93 5.83 -3.44
C ASP A 36 1.94 4.69 -3.64
N ILE A 37 1.48 4.51 -4.87
CA ILE A 37 0.66 3.35 -5.26
C ILE A 37 1.62 2.26 -5.70
N VAL A 38 1.84 1.28 -4.83
CA VAL A 38 2.86 0.25 -5.07
C VAL A 38 2.21 -1.03 -5.58
N MET A 39 2.69 -1.50 -6.73
CA MET A 39 2.28 -2.78 -7.30
C MET A 39 3.50 -3.69 -7.37
N VAL A 40 3.32 -4.94 -6.95
CA VAL A 40 4.39 -5.94 -6.99
C VAL A 40 4.01 -6.99 -8.03
N ASP A 41 4.84 -7.15 -9.06
CA ASP A 41 4.62 -8.07 -10.18
C ASP A 41 3.18 -8.03 -10.71
N PRO A 42 2.72 -6.88 -11.25
CA PRO A 42 1.35 -6.80 -11.77
C PRO A 42 1.15 -7.83 -12.89
N PRO A 43 -0.04 -8.45 -12.97
CA PRO A 43 -0.31 -9.48 -13.98
C PRO A 43 -0.14 -8.95 -15.40
N SER A 44 0.57 -9.72 -16.24
CA SER A 44 0.79 -9.33 -17.63
C SER A 44 -0.49 -9.35 -18.47
N HIS A 45 -1.51 -10.06 -18.00
CA HIS A 45 -2.79 -10.16 -18.68
C HIS A 45 -3.85 -9.22 -18.12
N SER A 46 -3.45 -8.32 -17.22
CA SER A 46 -4.34 -7.30 -16.68
C SER A 46 -4.80 -6.36 -17.80
N PRO A 47 -6.04 -5.83 -17.76
CA PRO A 47 -6.49 -4.80 -18.68
C PRO A 47 -5.58 -3.56 -18.67
N GLU A 48 -4.88 -3.31 -17.59
CA GLU A 48 -3.99 -2.17 -17.45
C GLU A 48 -2.52 -2.51 -17.67
N ARG A 49 -2.20 -3.61 -18.36
CA ARG A 49 -0.81 -4.06 -18.48
C ARG A 49 0.14 -3.03 -19.10
N SER A 50 -0.39 -2.12 -19.93
CA SER A 50 0.43 -1.06 -20.53
C SER A 50 0.55 0.17 -19.64
N ASP A 51 -0.31 0.27 -18.62
CA ASP A 51 -0.31 1.38 -17.66
C ASP A 51 -0.80 0.86 -16.31
N PRO A 52 -0.04 -0.03 -15.66
CA PRO A 52 -0.47 -0.59 -14.38
C PRO A 52 -0.68 0.51 -13.34
N GLY A 53 -1.83 0.48 -12.68
CA GLY A 53 -2.17 1.47 -11.66
C GLY A 53 -2.70 2.78 -12.20
N GLY A 54 -2.84 2.93 -13.52
CA GLY A 54 -3.30 4.18 -14.11
C GLY A 54 -4.71 4.56 -13.68
N ALA A 55 -5.65 3.62 -13.68
CA ALA A 55 -7.03 3.91 -13.32
C ALA A 55 -7.19 4.31 -11.86
N ILE A 56 -6.53 3.60 -10.93
CA ILE A 56 -6.63 3.94 -9.51
C ILE A 56 -5.94 5.27 -9.22
N THR A 57 -4.82 5.54 -9.87
CA THR A 57 -4.11 6.80 -9.70
C THR A 57 -4.96 7.96 -10.19
N LEU A 58 -5.62 7.81 -11.33
CA LEU A 58 -6.52 8.83 -11.85
C LEU A 58 -7.69 9.09 -10.90
N MET A 59 -8.29 8.03 -10.38
CA MET A 59 -9.38 8.16 -9.40
C MET A 59 -8.91 8.96 -8.18
N LEU A 60 -7.75 8.62 -7.63
CA LEU A 60 -7.22 9.30 -6.46
C LEU A 60 -6.87 10.75 -6.77
N SER A 61 -6.31 11.03 -7.95
CA SER A 61 -6.01 12.40 -8.35
C SER A 61 -7.28 13.25 -8.42
N ARG A 62 -8.38 12.68 -8.88
CA ARG A 62 -9.68 13.39 -8.91
C ARG A 62 -10.21 13.72 -7.52
N HIS A 63 -9.77 12.98 -6.52
CA HIS A 63 -10.10 13.25 -5.11
C HIS A 63 -9.09 14.15 -4.42
N GLY A 64 -8.12 14.68 -5.15
CA GLY A 64 -7.12 15.57 -4.59
C GLY A 64 -5.94 14.87 -3.92
N VAL A 65 -5.77 13.57 -4.17
CA VAL A 65 -4.64 12.80 -3.63
C VAL A 65 -3.44 12.96 -4.55
N LYS A 66 -2.27 13.21 -3.97
CA LYS A 66 -1.01 13.33 -4.71
C LYS A 66 -0.39 11.95 -4.87
N ALA A 67 -0.85 11.19 -5.84
CA ALA A 67 -0.51 9.78 -6.03
C ALA A 67 0.48 9.57 -7.17
N GLU A 68 1.39 8.62 -6.97
CA GLU A 68 2.37 8.21 -7.96
C GLU A 68 2.50 6.69 -7.91
N VAL A 69 2.63 6.04 -9.07
CA VAL A 69 2.74 4.59 -9.17
C VAL A 69 4.19 4.16 -9.06
N ALA A 70 4.44 3.11 -8.28
CA ALA A 70 5.73 2.43 -8.22
C ALA A 70 5.51 0.95 -8.51
N ILE A 71 6.18 0.43 -9.52
CA ILE A 71 6.10 -0.98 -9.92
C ILE A 71 7.34 -1.69 -9.43
N LEU A 72 7.17 -2.73 -8.62
CA LEU A 72 8.26 -3.48 -8.03
C LEU A 72 8.24 -4.94 -8.46
N SER A 73 9.42 -5.55 -8.54
CA SER A 73 9.55 -6.99 -8.70
C SER A 73 9.58 -7.65 -7.32
N ARG A 74 9.07 -8.86 -7.23
CA ARG A 74 9.08 -9.60 -5.97
C ARG A 74 10.49 -10.11 -5.68
N SER A 75 11.21 -9.40 -4.83
CA SER A 75 12.58 -9.73 -4.44
C SER A 75 12.67 -10.45 -3.10
N LEU A 76 11.53 -10.60 -2.42
CA LEU A 76 11.42 -11.29 -1.14
C LEU A 76 10.33 -12.37 -1.24
N PRO A 77 10.33 -13.38 -0.35
CA PRO A 77 9.35 -14.47 -0.42
C PRO A 77 7.89 -14.02 -0.36
N ARG A 78 7.62 -12.92 0.35
CA ARG A 78 6.24 -12.42 0.49
C ARG A 78 6.12 -11.06 -0.15
N VAL A 79 5.02 -10.85 -0.87
CA VAL A 79 4.70 -9.54 -1.45
C VAL A 79 4.62 -8.48 -0.36
N SER A 80 4.00 -8.82 0.77
CA SER A 80 3.90 -7.89 1.90
C SER A 80 5.25 -7.47 2.44
N ASP A 81 6.26 -8.36 2.42
CA ASP A 81 7.60 -8.01 2.85
C ASP A 81 8.26 -7.01 1.89
N VAL A 82 8.00 -7.14 0.59
CA VAL A 82 8.48 -6.19 -0.41
C VAL A 82 7.87 -4.81 -0.17
N LEU A 83 6.57 -4.77 0.12
CA LEU A 83 5.85 -3.53 0.42
C LEU A 83 6.39 -2.87 1.69
N ALA A 84 6.62 -3.65 2.73
CA ALA A 84 7.14 -3.14 3.99
C ALA A 84 8.55 -2.56 3.80
N ARG A 85 9.40 -3.26 3.06
CA ARG A 85 10.75 -2.75 2.75
C ARG A 85 10.67 -1.42 2.03
N PHE A 86 9.81 -1.33 1.00
CA PHE A 86 9.63 -0.07 0.26
C PHE A 86 9.23 1.05 1.21
N ALA A 87 8.26 0.80 2.09
CA ALA A 87 7.78 1.80 3.03
C ALA A 87 8.88 2.27 3.98
N LEU A 88 9.68 1.32 4.49
CA LEU A 88 10.77 1.66 5.41
C LEU A 88 11.88 2.43 4.69
N GLU A 89 12.23 2.02 3.47
CA GLU A 89 13.28 2.69 2.70
C GLU A 89 12.89 4.12 2.28
N HIS A 90 11.60 4.37 2.12
CA HIS A 90 11.10 5.69 1.70
C HIS A 90 10.56 6.51 2.87
N ALA A 91 10.79 6.03 4.10
CA ALA A 91 10.34 6.73 5.31
C ALA A 91 8.84 7.04 5.29
N ALA A 92 8.05 6.08 4.87
CA ALA A 92 6.60 6.24 4.85
C ALA A 92 6.05 6.34 6.27
N ASP A 93 4.95 7.07 6.42
CA ASP A 93 4.29 7.24 7.71
C ASP A 93 3.19 6.23 7.96
N ALA A 94 2.73 5.54 6.92
CA ALA A 94 1.71 4.50 7.04
C ALA A 94 1.69 3.62 5.79
N ILE A 95 1.16 2.41 5.95
CA ILE A 95 0.88 1.50 4.83
C ILE A 95 -0.61 1.21 4.82
N VAL A 96 -1.23 1.39 3.65
CA VAL A 96 -2.64 1.05 3.42
C VAL A 96 -2.67 -0.18 2.53
N MET A 97 -3.35 -1.24 2.97
CA MET A 97 -3.42 -2.47 2.18
C MET A 97 -4.72 -3.21 2.44
N GLY A 98 -5.19 -3.93 1.43
CA GLY A 98 -6.29 -4.86 1.60
C GLY A 98 -5.84 -6.06 2.42
N ALA A 99 -6.73 -6.56 3.25
CA ALA A 99 -6.49 -7.76 4.03
C ALA A 99 -7.49 -8.82 3.63
N TYR A 100 -7.08 -10.08 3.72
CA TYR A 100 -8.00 -11.17 3.55
C TYR A 100 -8.92 -11.25 4.77
N SER A 101 -9.97 -12.03 4.67
CA SER A 101 -11.09 -12.02 5.59
C SER A 101 -10.80 -12.46 7.04
N HIS A 102 -9.59 -12.90 7.34
CA HIS A 102 -9.31 -13.46 8.67
C HIS A 102 -8.24 -12.66 9.40
N SER A 103 -8.53 -12.28 10.62
CA SER A 103 -7.62 -11.50 11.46
C SER A 103 -6.28 -12.20 11.72
N ARG A 104 -6.26 -13.51 11.82
CA ARG A 104 -5.02 -14.27 12.03
C ARG A 104 -4.07 -14.20 10.85
N LEU A 105 -4.55 -13.80 9.67
CA LEU A 105 -3.70 -13.61 8.51
C LEU A 105 -2.72 -12.45 8.71
N ARG A 106 -3.01 -11.59 9.65
CA ARG A 106 -2.14 -10.49 9.98
C ARG A 106 -0.73 -10.97 10.35
N GLU A 107 -0.63 -12.09 11.08
CA GLU A 107 0.68 -12.67 11.41
C GLU A 107 1.29 -13.41 10.23
N ALA A 108 0.47 -13.92 9.32
CA ALA A 108 0.95 -14.65 8.16
C ALA A 108 1.36 -13.73 7.00
N ILE A 109 0.89 -12.47 7.00
CA ILE A 109 1.16 -11.52 5.91
C ILE A 109 2.64 -11.14 5.87
N PHE A 110 3.23 -10.84 7.03
CA PHE A 110 4.63 -10.43 7.11
C PHE A 110 5.49 -11.55 7.68
N GLY A 111 6.73 -11.66 7.20
CA GLY A 111 7.73 -12.49 7.84
C GLY A 111 8.07 -11.94 9.21
N GLY A 112 8.62 -12.78 10.11
CA GLY A 112 8.94 -12.38 11.48
C GLY A 112 9.85 -11.18 11.57
N ALA A 113 10.95 -11.19 10.81
CA ALA A 113 11.89 -10.08 10.82
C ALA A 113 11.27 -8.78 10.31
N THR A 114 10.46 -8.86 9.24
CA THR A 114 9.78 -7.69 8.68
C THR A 114 8.78 -7.12 9.68
N ARG A 115 8.03 -7.99 10.34
CA ARG A 115 7.07 -7.56 11.36
C ARG A 115 7.77 -6.84 12.51
N ASP A 116 8.91 -7.38 12.95
CA ASP A 116 9.69 -6.74 14.01
C ASP A 116 10.21 -5.37 13.59
N MET A 117 10.64 -5.23 12.33
CA MET A 117 11.09 -3.94 11.81
C MET A 117 9.96 -2.91 11.75
N LEU A 118 8.76 -3.35 11.36
CA LEU A 118 7.60 -2.47 11.31
C LEU A 118 7.20 -2.00 12.71
N GLU A 119 7.25 -2.90 13.68
CA GLU A 119 6.95 -2.55 15.06
C GLU A 119 7.97 -1.58 15.63
N ALA A 120 9.25 -1.80 15.36
CA ALA A 120 10.32 -0.91 15.83
C ALA A 120 10.20 0.48 15.21
N ALA A 121 9.74 0.58 13.98
CA ALA A 121 9.55 1.86 13.31
C ALA A 121 8.22 2.54 13.66
N HIS A 122 7.35 1.87 14.44
CA HIS A 122 6.02 2.36 14.78
C HIS A 122 5.20 2.71 13.53
N LEU A 123 5.32 1.88 12.49
CA LEU A 123 4.65 2.13 11.21
C LEU A 123 3.24 1.56 11.24
N PRO A 124 2.20 2.40 11.22
CA PRO A 124 0.82 1.91 11.27
C PRO A 124 0.39 1.24 9.97
N LEU A 125 -0.44 0.21 10.12
CA LEU A 125 -1.04 -0.49 8.99
C LEU A 125 -2.54 -0.19 8.98
N VAL A 126 -3.05 0.24 7.84
CA VAL A 126 -4.48 0.44 7.63
C VAL A 126 -4.97 -0.66 6.71
N MET A 127 -5.82 -1.52 7.22
CA MET A 127 -6.29 -2.71 6.51
C MET A 127 -7.80 -2.74 6.45
N ALA A 128 -8.32 -3.26 5.33
CA ALA A 128 -9.75 -3.50 5.15
C ALA A 128 -9.97 -4.74 4.29
N HIS A 129 -11.14 -5.33 4.42
CA HIS A 129 -11.51 -6.49 3.62
C HIS A 129 -12.97 -6.47 3.21
#